data_70f9da55799c9ef01c064c9735b2daa3
#
_entry.id   70f9da55799c9ef01c064c9735b2daa3
#
_cell.length_a   1.000
_cell.length_b   1.000
_cell.length_c   1.000
_cell.angle_alpha   90.00
_cell.angle_beta   90.00
_cell.angle_gamma   90.00
#
_symmetry.space_group_name_H-M   'P 1'
#
loop_
_entity.id
_entity.type
_entity.pdbx_description
1 polymer ?
#
loop_
_entity_poly.entity_id
_entity_poly.type
_entity_poly.pdbx_seq_one_letter_code
_entity_poly.pdbx_strand_id
1 'polypeptide(L)'
;MKQRHVETSAPYRYPDPGELNTRVTVRRHRNTPDNTTGFDDVYPDSFQAWAKVMQVGATIYQNSAQLNELITHFMTLRYRRDRHIERDYQVVIQDRVFRVKRVRDLNYARLFWLLECEESGHEPRRRMAHGYTAY
;
A
#
# COMPACT_ATOMS: atom_id res chain seq x y z
N MET A 1 16.56 10.41 33.35
CA MET A 1 16.40 10.17 32.96
C MET A 1 16.37 9.67 31.98
N LYS A 2 16.51 9.29 31.39
CA LYS A 2 16.61 8.70 30.48
C LYS A 2 15.56 8.20 29.90
N GLN A 3 14.72 8.05 30.10
CA GLN A 3 13.69 7.46 29.57
C GLN A 3 13.17 8.11 28.48
N ARG A 4 13.46 9.21 28.24
CA ARG A 4 12.94 9.81 27.21
C ARG A 4 13.23 9.17 26.00
N HIS A 5 14.31 8.64 25.80
CA HIS A 5 14.51 8.08 24.52
C HIS A 5 13.84 6.83 24.42
N VAL A 6 13.41 6.34 25.42
CA VAL A 6 12.69 5.15 25.31
C VAL A 6 11.48 5.34 24.48
N GLU A 7 10.84 6.45 24.56
CA GLU A 7 9.73 6.65 23.77
C GLU A 7 10.01 6.71 22.37
N THR A 8 11.07 7.33 21.99
CA THR A 8 11.32 7.45 20.56
C THR A 8 11.69 6.14 19.97
N SER A 9 12.15 5.20 20.77
CA SER A 9 12.52 3.95 20.18
C SER A 9 11.52 2.87 20.51
N ALA A 10 10.34 3.21 20.94
CA ALA A 10 9.34 2.20 21.25
C ALA A 10 8.98 1.44 19.99
N PRO A 11 8.86 0.14 20.05
CA PRO A 11 8.53 -0.63 18.87
C PRO A 11 7.08 -0.42 18.50
N TYR A 12 6.77 -0.58 17.23
CA TYR A 12 5.42 -0.53 16.80
C TYR A 12 4.71 -1.78 17.27
N ARG A 13 3.43 -1.65 17.54
CA ARG A 13 2.64 -2.81 17.91
C ARG A 13 2.31 -3.60 16.66
N TYR A 14 2.52 -4.88 16.70
CA TYR A 14 2.17 -5.72 15.56
C TYR A 14 0.65 -5.90 15.52
N PRO A 15 0.09 -6.05 14.34
CA PRO A 15 -1.35 -6.26 14.24
C PRO A 15 -1.71 -7.66 14.69
N ASP A 16 -2.91 -7.81 15.22
CA ASP A 16 -3.44 -9.13 15.49
C ASP A 16 -3.85 -9.75 14.17
N PRO A 17 -3.86 -11.07 14.09
CA PRO A 17 -4.22 -11.69 12.82
C PRO A 17 -5.56 -11.26 12.28
N GLY A 18 -6.54 -11.03 13.14
CA GLY A 18 -7.84 -10.61 12.65
C GLY A 18 -7.89 -9.20 12.11
N GLU A 19 -6.85 -8.40 12.36
CA GLU A 19 -6.82 -7.05 11.83
C GLU A 19 -6.35 -7.02 10.39
N LEU A 20 -5.76 -8.08 9.90
CA LEU A 20 -5.34 -8.14 8.51
C LEU A 20 -6.53 -8.65 7.72
N ASN A 21 -7.50 -7.77 7.53
CA ASN A 21 -8.80 -8.19 7.03
C ASN A 21 -9.20 -7.55 5.71
N THR A 22 -8.32 -6.83 5.07
CA THR A 22 -8.64 -6.23 3.78
C THR A 22 -7.80 -6.89 2.71
N ARG A 23 -8.46 -7.39 1.68
CA ARG A 23 -7.72 -8.04 0.59
C ARG A 23 -7.17 -6.98 -0.33
N VAL A 24 -5.87 -7.02 -0.57
CA VAL A 24 -5.23 -6.03 -1.42
C VAL A 24 -4.43 -6.73 -2.50
N THR A 25 -4.21 -6.05 -3.60
CA THR A 25 -3.32 -6.50 -4.65
C THR A 25 -2.16 -5.54 -4.72
N VAL A 26 -0.95 -6.04 -4.56
CA VAL A 26 0.24 -5.22 -4.65
C VAL A 26 0.87 -5.48 -6.01
N ARG A 27 1.17 -4.41 -6.73
CA ARG A 27 1.70 -4.57 -8.08
C ARG A 27 2.73 -3.50 -8.36
N ARG A 28 3.66 -3.84 -9.24
CA ARG A 28 4.68 -2.91 -9.63
C ARG A 28 4.13 -2.07 -10.74
N HIS A 29 4.25 -0.75 -10.60
CA HIS A 29 3.76 0.12 -11.65
C HIS A 29 4.74 0.08 -12.80
N ARG A 30 4.31 -0.34 -14.00
CA ARG A 30 5.14 -0.36 -15.12
C ARG A 30 4.67 0.63 -16.07
N ASN A 31 5.47 1.55 -16.38
CA ASN A 31 5.11 2.56 -17.33
C ASN A 31 5.67 2.19 -18.65
N THR A 32 5.26 1.13 -19.22
CA THR A 32 5.79 0.71 -20.48
C THR A 32 4.98 1.33 -21.53
N PRO A 33 5.50 2.13 -22.32
CA PRO A 33 4.76 2.75 -23.37
C PRO A 33 4.52 1.68 -24.36
N ASP A 34 3.43 1.12 -24.33
CA ASP A 34 3.16 0.16 -25.25
C ASP A 34 2.69 0.75 -26.43
N ASN A 35 3.38 0.66 -27.40
CA ASN A 35 3.07 1.32 -28.54
C ASN A 35 1.95 0.76 -29.24
N THR A 36 1.59 -0.38 -29.10
CA THR A 36 0.58 -0.86 -29.95
C THR A 36 -0.71 -0.46 -29.44
N THR A 37 -1.14 -1.00 -28.38
CA THR A 37 -2.45 -0.69 -27.97
C THR A 37 -2.42 0.08 -26.77
N GLY A 38 -1.41 -0.06 -26.03
CA GLY A 38 -1.35 0.75 -24.89
C GLY A 38 -2.23 0.35 -23.80
N PHE A 39 -2.85 -0.75 -23.87
CA PHE A 39 -3.66 -1.07 -22.84
C PHE A 39 -3.35 -2.20 -22.04
N ASP A 40 -2.55 -3.05 -22.39
CA ASP A 40 -2.33 -4.24 -21.66
C ASP A 40 -1.37 -3.97 -20.59
N ASP A 41 -1.81 -3.41 -19.50
CA ASP A 41 -0.97 -3.19 -18.40
C ASP A 41 -0.68 -4.55 -17.80
N VAL A 42 0.49 -5.02 -17.96
CA VAL A 42 0.87 -6.29 -17.44
C VAL A 42 1.57 -6.06 -16.14
N TYR A 43 1.14 -6.73 -15.09
CA TYR A 43 1.74 -6.57 -13.78
C TYR A 43 2.29 -7.92 -13.35
N PRO A 44 3.39 -8.35 -13.90
CA PRO A 44 3.90 -9.70 -13.64
C PRO A 44 4.30 -9.93 -12.19
N ASP A 45 4.62 -8.88 -11.49
CA ASP A 45 5.03 -9.05 -10.11
C ASP A 45 3.90 -8.83 -9.13
N SER A 46 2.68 -8.89 -9.58
CA SER A 46 1.58 -8.60 -8.67
C SER A 46 1.31 -9.80 -7.76
N PHE A 47 0.86 -9.54 -6.58
CA PHE A 47 0.46 -10.58 -5.66
C PHE A 47 -0.63 -10.04 -4.75
N GLN A 48 -1.38 -10.94 -4.16
CA GLN A 48 -2.46 -10.55 -3.27
C GLN A 48 -2.06 -10.83 -1.83
N ALA A 49 -2.58 -10.04 -0.93
CA ALA A 49 -2.28 -10.19 0.48
C ALA A 49 -3.43 -9.68 1.32
N TRP A 50 -3.41 -10.03 2.58
CA TRP A 50 -4.35 -9.46 3.53
C TRP A 50 -3.63 -8.36 4.29
N ALA A 51 -4.29 -7.24 4.45
CA ALA A 51 -3.68 -6.06 5.05
C ALA A 51 -4.59 -5.41 6.08
N LYS A 52 -3.97 -4.71 7.00
CA LYS A 52 -4.69 -3.82 7.88
C LYS A 52 -4.56 -2.44 7.25
N VAL A 53 -5.66 -1.81 6.88
CA VAL A 53 -5.64 -0.54 6.19
C VAL A 53 -6.21 0.52 7.11
N MET A 54 -5.47 1.60 7.30
CA MET A 54 -5.90 2.69 8.17
C MET A 54 -5.76 4.01 7.47
N GLN A 55 -6.75 4.84 7.61
CA GLN A 55 -6.66 6.21 7.11
C GLN A 55 -5.88 7.02 8.14
N VAL A 56 -4.95 7.83 7.70
CA VAL A 56 -4.15 8.59 8.65
C VAL A 56 -4.96 9.74 9.22
N GLY A 57 -4.59 10.17 10.41
CA GLY A 57 -5.26 11.29 11.03
C GLY A 57 -4.83 12.61 10.43
N ALA A 58 -5.49 13.66 10.84
CA ALA A 58 -5.27 14.98 10.27
C ALA A 58 -3.84 15.48 10.46
N THR A 59 -3.25 15.23 11.61
CA THR A 59 -1.92 15.72 11.87
C THR A 59 -0.90 15.06 10.93
N ILE A 60 -1.00 13.76 10.75
CA ILE A 60 -0.07 13.08 9.88
C ILE A 60 -0.28 13.53 8.45
N TYR A 61 -1.52 13.69 8.06
CA TYR A 61 -1.83 14.12 6.71
C TYR A 61 -1.22 15.51 6.44
N GLN A 62 -1.41 16.44 7.34
CA GLN A 62 -0.90 17.76 7.14
C GLN A 62 0.62 17.81 7.15
N ASN A 63 1.25 17.08 8.03
CA ASN A 63 2.69 17.06 8.05
C ASN A 63 3.24 16.48 6.75
N SER A 64 2.61 15.45 6.24
CA SER A 64 3.08 14.85 5.00
C SER A 64 2.88 15.79 3.83
N ALA A 65 1.79 16.52 3.82
CA ALA A 65 1.55 17.49 2.75
C ALA A 65 2.60 18.58 2.74
N GLN A 66 3.01 19.05 3.92
CA GLN A 66 4.01 20.08 3.99
C GLN A 66 5.35 19.61 3.48
N LEU A 67 5.62 18.31 3.55
CA LEU A 67 6.88 17.77 3.06
C LEU A 67 6.78 17.31 1.60
N ASN A 68 5.66 17.58 0.97
CA ASN A 68 5.45 17.16 -0.40
C ASN A 68 5.50 15.64 -0.55
N GLU A 69 5.14 14.95 0.51
CA GLU A 69 5.08 13.49 0.46
C GLU A 69 3.76 13.09 1.05
N LEU A 70 2.70 13.43 0.38
CA LEU A 70 1.37 13.23 0.92
C LEU A 70 1.09 11.77 1.26
N ILE A 71 0.65 11.55 2.47
CA ILE A 71 0.31 10.21 2.94
C ILE A 71 -1.14 10.24 3.39
N THR A 72 -1.93 9.35 2.85
CA THR A 72 -3.33 9.28 3.21
C THR A 72 -3.68 8.03 3.98
N HIS A 73 -2.92 6.95 3.79
CA HIS A 73 -3.23 5.68 4.40
C HIS A 73 -1.98 4.93 4.82
N PHE A 74 -2.12 4.14 5.88
CA PHE A 74 -1.07 3.20 6.27
C PHE A 74 -1.63 1.81 6.05
N MET A 75 -0.80 0.92 5.53
CA MET A 75 -1.21 -0.45 5.31
C MET A 75 -0.15 -1.38 5.87
N THR A 76 -0.58 -2.34 6.67
CA THR A 76 0.33 -3.30 7.27
C THR A 76 0.06 -4.67 6.68
N LEU A 77 1.11 -5.31 6.16
CA LEU A 77 1.00 -6.62 5.55
C LEU A 77 2.06 -7.54 6.13
N ARG A 78 1.84 -8.84 6.03
CA ARG A 78 2.86 -9.76 6.46
C ARG A 78 4.03 -9.70 5.51
N TYR A 79 5.22 -9.71 6.06
CA TYR A 79 6.45 -9.69 5.27
C TYR A 79 6.59 -11.05 4.58
N ARG A 80 6.97 -11.03 3.32
CA ARG A 80 7.17 -12.25 2.55
C ARG A 80 8.52 -12.18 1.89
N ARG A 81 9.34 -13.21 2.10
CA ARG A 81 10.68 -13.17 1.55
C ARG A 81 10.69 -13.35 0.05
N ASP A 82 9.65 -13.93 -0.50
CA ASP A 82 9.61 -14.16 -1.93
C ASP A 82 9.01 -12.99 -2.68
N ARG A 83 8.70 -11.90 -2.01
CA ARG A 83 8.12 -10.74 -2.66
C ARG A 83 8.87 -9.49 -2.27
N HIS A 84 8.69 -8.47 -3.06
CA HIS A 84 9.43 -7.23 -2.90
C HIS A 84 8.48 -6.07 -3.12
N ILE A 85 8.55 -5.07 -2.29
CA ILE A 85 7.75 -3.87 -2.43
C ILE A 85 8.67 -2.69 -2.28
N GLU A 86 8.55 -1.75 -3.21
CA GLU A 86 9.35 -0.55 -3.17
C GLU A 86 8.49 0.66 -3.32
N ARG A 87 9.09 1.81 -3.19
CA ARG A 87 8.42 3.05 -3.47
C ARG A 87 7.86 3.01 -4.87
N ASP A 88 6.70 3.61 -5.06
CA ASP A 88 6.01 3.72 -6.33
C ASP A 88 5.32 2.44 -6.78
N TYR A 89 5.35 1.41 -6.01
CA TYR A 89 4.48 0.28 -6.28
C TYR A 89 3.05 0.75 -6.00
N GLN A 90 2.09 0.01 -6.47
CA GLN A 90 0.69 0.32 -6.27
C GLN A 90 0.02 -0.75 -5.43
N VAL A 91 -0.92 -0.33 -4.61
CA VAL A 91 -1.77 -1.24 -3.88
C VAL A 91 -3.19 -0.96 -4.33
N VAL A 92 -3.88 -1.99 -4.75
CA VAL A 92 -5.24 -1.84 -5.26
C VAL A 92 -6.19 -2.54 -4.32
N ILE A 93 -7.23 -1.83 -3.89
CA ILE A 93 -8.27 -2.37 -3.05
C ILE A 93 -9.56 -2.16 -3.83
N GLN A 94 -10.05 -3.24 -4.39
CA GLN A 94 -11.23 -3.17 -5.25
C GLN A 94 -10.94 -2.23 -6.43
N ASP A 95 -11.57 -1.07 -6.45
CA ASP A 95 -11.33 -0.14 -7.54
C ASP A 95 -10.52 1.07 -7.11
N ARG A 96 -9.96 1.05 -5.91
CA ARG A 96 -9.19 2.18 -5.42
C ARG A 96 -7.71 1.87 -5.54
N VAL A 97 -6.96 2.83 -6.03
CA VAL A 97 -5.53 2.64 -6.26
C VAL A 97 -4.75 3.54 -5.34
N PHE A 98 -3.76 2.96 -4.68
CA PHE A 98 -2.91 3.69 -3.76
C PHE A 98 -1.47 3.57 -4.24
N ARG A 99 -0.73 4.63 -4.10
CA ARG A 99 0.67 4.62 -4.48
C ARG A 99 1.52 4.53 -3.23
N VAL A 100 2.48 3.63 -3.24
CA VAL A 100 3.34 3.43 -2.09
C VAL A 100 4.39 4.52 -2.07
N LYS A 101 4.45 5.27 -0.97
CA LYS A 101 5.43 6.32 -0.84
C LYS A 101 6.63 5.87 -0.03
N ARG A 102 6.42 5.00 0.93
CA ARG A 102 7.51 4.53 1.75
C ARG A 102 7.20 3.14 2.26
N VAL A 103 8.20 2.30 2.31
CA VAL A 103 8.06 0.93 2.80
C VAL A 103 8.94 0.79 4.02
N ARG A 104 8.36 0.29 5.09
CA ARG A 104 9.11 0.11 6.32
C ARG A 104 8.96 -1.31 6.80
N ASP A 105 10.04 -1.84 7.35
CA ASP A 105 10.05 -3.15 7.97
C ASP A 105 9.81 -2.89 9.45
N LEU A 106 8.64 -3.24 9.95
CA LEU A 106 8.29 -2.92 11.31
C LEU A 106 9.27 -3.55 12.28
N ASN A 107 9.86 -2.70 13.13
CA ASN A 107 10.81 -3.12 14.16
C ASN A 107 12.01 -3.86 13.62
N TYR A 108 12.29 -3.75 12.31
CA TYR A 108 13.42 -4.41 11.68
C TYR A 108 13.36 -5.92 11.85
N ALA A 109 12.18 -6.45 12.04
CA ALA A 109 12.02 -7.86 12.38
C ALA A 109 11.68 -8.75 11.21
N ARG A 110 11.40 -8.16 10.03
CA ARG A 110 11.01 -8.92 8.84
C ARG A 110 9.79 -9.78 9.09
N LEU A 111 8.85 -9.22 9.82
CA LEU A 111 7.58 -9.90 10.06
C LEU A 111 6.43 -9.20 9.38
N PHE A 112 6.49 -7.88 9.32
CA PHE A 112 5.45 -7.09 8.69
C PHE A 112 6.04 -5.91 7.96
N TRP A 113 5.44 -5.57 6.83
CA TRP A 113 5.73 -4.32 6.15
C TRP A 113 4.71 -3.29 6.59
N LEU A 114 5.14 -2.05 6.77
CA LEU A 114 4.23 -0.93 6.88
C LEU A 114 4.40 -0.08 5.66
N LEU A 115 3.35 0.08 4.89
CA LEU A 115 3.38 0.86 3.66
C LEU A 115 2.70 2.19 3.95
N GLU A 116 3.39 3.28 3.66
CA GLU A 116 2.80 4.62 3.76
C GLU A 116 2.37 4.99 2.36
N CYS A 117 1.10 5.19 2.16
CA CYS A 117 0.54 5.30 0.82
C CYS A 117 -0.27 6.55 0.62
N GLU A 118 -0.38 6.94 -0.62
CA GLU A 118 -1.26 8.04 -1.02
C GLU A 118 -2.32 7.46 -1.92
N GLU A 119 -3.57 7.72 -1.63
CA GLU A 119 -4.64 7.28 -2.50
C GLU A 119 -4.55 8.08 -3.79
N SER A 120 -4.23 7.42 -4.88
CA SER A 120 -3.91 8.15 -6.08
C SER A 120 -5.01 8.10 -7.11
N GLY A 121 -6.01 7.28 -6.94
CA GLY A 121 -7.02 7.30 -7.94
C GLY A 121 -8.00 6.20 -7.83
N HIS A 122 -8.66 5.97 -8.93
CA HIS A 122 -9.76 5.09 -9.02
C HIS A 122 -9.61 4.38 -10.33
N GLU A 123 -9.62 3.09 -10.28
CA GLU A 123 -9.46 2.32 -11.50
C GLU A 123 -10.71 1.51 -11.68
N PRO A 124 -11.49 1.80 -12.69
CA PRO A 124 -12.74 1.09 -12.89
C PRO A 124 -12.47 -0.38 -13.14
N ARG A 125 -13.35 -1.21 -12.70
CA ARG A 125 -13.19 -2.59 -12.92
C ARG A 125 -13.65 -2.93 -14.27
N ARG A 126 -12.79 -3.03 -15.20
CA ARG A 126 -13.16 -3.27 -16.53
C ARG A 126 -13.94 -4.44 -16.68
N ARG A 127 -13.67 -5.45 -16.05
CA ARG A 127 -14.38 -6.59 -16.22
C ARG A 127 -15.75 -6.41 -15.79
N MET A 128 -15.97 -5.67 -14.82
CA MET A 128 -17.25 -5.43 -14.45
C MET A 128 -17.92 -4.75 -15.49
N ALA A 129 -17.25 -3.91 -16.06
CA ALA A 129 -17.82 -3.16 -17.06
C ALA A 129 -18.37 -4.03 -18.06
N HIS A 130 -17.80 -5.07 -18.40
CA HIS A 130 -18.45 -5.76 -19.38
C HIS A 130 -19.08 -6.92 -18.85
N GLY A 131 -18.85 -7.09 -17.79
CA GLY A 131 -19.53 -8.13 -17.32
C GLY A 131 -20.89 -7.85 -17.24
N TYR A 132 -21.14 -7.52 -17.28
CA TYR A 132 -22.19 -7.56 -17.03
C TYR A 132 -22.96 -7.08 -17.56
N THR A 133 -22.51 -6.76 -17.76
CA THR A 133 -23.01 -6.27 -18.31
C THR A 133 -24.01 -6.55 -18.50
N ALA A 134 -24.21 -6.89 -18.47
CA ALA A 134 -24.99 -7.18 -18.57
C ALA A 134 -25.87 -7.02 -17.99
N TYR A 135 -25.99 -6.77 -17.75
CA TYR A 135 -26.67 -6.61 -17.24
C TYR A 135 -27.32 -6.35 -17.37
#